data_6b094be1494ef241a5484b2e70af31e1
#
_entry.id   6b094be1494ef241a5484b2e70af31e1
#
_cell.length_a   1.000
_cell.length_b   1.000
_cell.length_c   1.000
_cell.angle_alpha   90.00
_cell.angle_beta   90.00
_cell.angle_gamma   90.00
#
_symmetry.space_group_name_H-M   'P 1'
#
loop_
_entity.id
_entity.type
_entity.pdbx_description
1 polymer ?
#
loop_
_entity_poly.entity_id
_entity_poly.type
_entity_poly.pdbx_seq_one_letter_code
_entity_poly.pdbx_strand_id
1 'polypeptide(L)'
;MLLPHNRETQKEKYIVVKKLKKRESKAMTKQIKNKNIFFSDEEKKLYLDNLHDNKKLLYRAHTMEKTRDRADGEFQRDYSRIMYASSFRRLQGKMQLLGIKPDQFFRNRLTHSLEVAQIARSIAYELGYSQEESFVVEAGALAHDIGNPPFGHSGERKLHELFEHAGGFEGNAQTLRILTSVEKKKKDFQGLNLTYRTMLSVVKYFHKYKEGNSLIYKKFIYDDDYNLLNDFVKENHIIVRTLDVQIVDIADEIAYAAHDLEDGLRQKCYTIDEILQDFYNKYGNCDSFKRLEKIVKKCKKVSGYKTDNIDSSISSKLFRQELSSMLIHTLINDLGFIKITEEEKSKRGSQFDKELGFKEYGDLAHGLKKITYSCINHNDAVYTYEKKGDIILERLVEFYRDNTLFLPPEYRVENFIHEANEDKKMLQERLICD
;
A
#
# COMPACT_ATOMS: atom_id res chain seq x y z
N MET A 1 -3.57 -53.36 -46.46
CA MET A 1 -3.77 -52.09 -47.15
C MET A 1 -3.72 -51.02 -46.13
N LEU A 2 -2.57 -50.36 -45.96
CA LEU A 2 -2.36 -49.23 -45.06
C LEU A 2 -2.51 -47.96 -45.88
N LEU A 3 -3.45 -47.11 -45.53
CA LEU A 3 -3.67 -45.78 -46.14
C LEU A 3 -2.52 -44.83 -45.80
N PRO A 4 -2.03 -44.00 -46.71
CA PRO A 4 -0.94 -43.06 -46.45
C PRO A 4 -1.45 -41.89 -45.58
N HIS A 5 -0.85 -41.71 -44.41
CA HIS A 5 -1.10 -40.57 -43.53
C HIS A 5 -0.58 -39.27 -44.16
N ASN A 6 -1.50 -38.38 -44.36
CA ASN A 6 -1.37 -37.10 -45.07
C ASN A 6 -0.41 -36.12 -44.32
N ARG A 7 0.89 -36.19 -44.65
CA ARG A 7 1.95 -35.31 -44.12
C ARG A 7 1.83 -33.85 -44.63
N GLU A 8 1.10 -33.61 -45.71
CA GLU A 8 0.90 -32.24 -46.25
C GLU A 8 -0.03 -31.41 -45.38
N THR A 9 -1.10 -31.96 -44.86
CA THR A 9 -2.06 -31.23 -44.00
C THR A 9 -1.45 -30.77 -42.65
N GLN A 10 -0.46 -31.47 -42.12
CA GLN A 10 0.24 -31.04 -40.89
C GLN A 10 1.24 -29.88 -41.18
N LYS A 11 1.90 -29.89 -42.31
CA LYS A 11 2.78 -28.79 -42.71
C LYS A 11 2.00 -27.51 -43.01
N GLU A 12 0.86 -27.61 -43.65
CA GLU A 12 0.00 -26.43 -43.88
C GLU A 12 -0.56 -25.86 -42.59
N LYS A 13 -1.04 -26.70 -41.67
CA LYS A 13 -1.46 -26.24 -40.32
C LYS A 13 -0.32 -25.56 -39.55
N TYR A 14 0.89 -26.11 -39.60
CA TYR A 14 2.05 -25.52 -38.95
C TYR A 14 2.44 -24.15 -39.53
N ILE A 15 2.35 -23.98 -40.87
CA ILE A 15 2.62 -22.70 -41.56
C ILE A 15 1.54 -21.67 -41.21
N VAL A 16 0.27 -22.04 -41.11
CA VAL A 16 -0.83 -21.15 -40.73
C VAL A 16 -0.68 -20.71 -39.30
N VAL A 17 -0.37 -21.59 -38.35
CA VAL A 17 -0.11 -21.23 -36.93
C VAL A 17 1.12 -20.33 -36.81
N LYS A 18 2.18 -20.54 -37.57
CA LYS A 18 3.37 -19.71 -37.58
C LYS A 18 3.11 -18.31 -38.18
N LYS A 19 2.24 -18.20 -39.19
CA LYS A 19 1.78 -16.92 -39.76
C LYS A 19 0.85 -16.15 -38.79
N LEU A 20 -0.04 -16.85 -38.07
CA LEU A 20 -0.90 -16.30 -37.05
C LEU A 20 -0.07 -15.74 -35.88
N LYS A 21 0.84 -16.54 -35.31
CA LYS A 21 1.76 -16.09 -34.25
C LYS A 21 2.62 -14.89 -34.66
N LYS A 22 3.06 -14.84 -35.95
CA LYS A 22 3.82 -13.69 -36.47
C LYS A 22 2.95 -12.45 -36.70
N ARG A 23 1.64 -12.61 -37.00
CA ARG A 23 0.65 -11.52 -37.08
C ARG A 23 0.28 -11.02 -35.70
N GLU A 24 0.04 -11.91 -34.73
CA GLU A 24 -0.23 -11.57 -33.35
C GLU A 24 0.98 -10.87 -32.69
N SER A 25 2.20 -11.36 -32.91
CA SER A 25 3.43 -10.70 -32.46
C SER A 25 3.62 -9.31 -33.10
N LYS A 26 3.34 -9.15 -34.40
CA LYS A 26 3.38 -7.83 -35.06
C LYS A 26 2.28 -6.89 -34.60
N ALA A 27 1.06 -7.41 -34.35
CA ALA A 27 -0.05 -6.64 -33.80
C ALA A 27 0.24 -6.20 -32.35
N MET A 28 0.81 -7.10 -31.54
CA MET A 28 1.26 -6.82 -30.18
C MET A 28 2.41 -5.81 -30.15
N THR A 29 3.39 -5.92 -31.06
CA THR A 29 4.49 -4.95 -31.20
C THR A 29 3.99 -3.59 -31.72
N LYS A 30 2.91 -3.56 -32.54
CA LYS A 30 2.29 -2.33 -33.03
C LYS A 30 1.40 -1.67 -31.95
N GLN A 31 0.74 -2.46 -31.09
CA GLN A 31 0.04 -1.97 -29.90
C GLN A 31 1.00 -1.45 -28.84
N ILE A 32 2.17 -2.07 -28.67
CA ILE A 32 3.23 -1.59 -27.77
C ILE A 32 3.82 -0.26 -28.28
N LYS A 33 3.94 -0.06 -29.60
CA LYS A 33 4.42 1.21 -30.19
C LYS A 33 3.38 2.35 -30.16
N ASN A 34 2.11 2.06 -29.96
CA ASN A 34 1.03 3.05 -29.75
C ASN A 34 0.64 3.16 -28.27
N LYS A 35 1.48 2.74 -27.33
CA LYS A 35 1.30 3.12 -25.92
C LYS A 35 1.35 4.64 -25.85
N ASN A 36 0.22 5.24 -25.46
CA ASN A 36 0.24 6.61 -24.98
C ASN A 36 1.30 6.67 -23.88
N ILE A 37 2.33 7.47 -24.10
CA ILE A 37 3.36 7.72 -23.09
C ILE A 37 2.66 8.52 -22.00
N PHE A 38 2.28 7.87 -20.90
CA PHE A 38 1.55 8.49 -19.78
C PHE A 38 2.37 9.56 -19.09
N PHE A 39 3.70 9.41 -19.12
CA PHE A 39 4.66 10.31 -18.50
C PHE A 39 5.68 10.74 -19.56
N SER A 40 5.98 12.05 -19.66
CA SER A 40 7.07 12.52 -20.50
C SER A 40 8.43 12.07 -19.90
N ASP A 41 9.42 11.88 -20.77
CA ASP A 41 10.76 11.51 -20.30
C ASP A 41 11.41 12.60 -19.46
N GLU A 42 11.06 13.86 -19.68
CA GLU A 42 11.53 15.01 -18.90
C GLU A 42 10.93 14.99 -17.48
N GLU A 43 9.63 14.73 -17.37
CA GLU A 43 8.97 14.59 -16.05
C GLU A 43 9.55 13.44 -15.25
N LYS A 44 9.71 12.25 -15.86
CA LYS A 44 10.31 11.09 -15.19
C LYS A 44 11.72 11.38 -14.69
N LYS A 45 12.54 12.05 -15.51
CA LYS A 45 13.94 12.29 -15.25
C LYS A 45 14.16 12.98 -13.91
N LEU A 46 13.41 14.05 -13.61
CA LEU A 46 13.55 14.79 -12.36
C LEU A 46 13.45 13.88 -11.11
N TYR A 47 12.50 12.94 -11.11
CA TYR A 47 12.26 12.06 -9.98
C TYR A 47 13.23 10.87 -9.95
N LEU A 48 13.57 10.33 -11.13
CA LEU A 48 14.51 9.21 -11.25
C LEU A 48 15.94 9.64 -10.96
N ASP A 49 16.38 10.83 -11.40
CA ASP A 49 17.71 11.36 -11.10
C ASP A 49 17.91 11.49 -9.57
N ASN A 50 16.89 11.96 -8.83
CA ASN A 50 16.94 11.99 -7.36
C ASN A 50 17.24 10.62 -6.72
N LEU A 51 16.83 9.53 -7.38
CA LEU A 51 17.06 8.16 -6.91
C LEU A 51 18.33 7.52 -7.46
N HIS A 52 18.65 7.77 -8.73
CA HIS A 52 19.73 7.10 -9.44
C HIS A 52 21.10 7.74 -9.16
N ASP A 53 21.15 9.07 -9.03
CA ASP A 53 22.39 9.80 -8.82
C ASP A 53 22.98 9.55 -7.42
N ASN A 54 22.17 9.08 -6.47
CA ASN A 54 22.59 8.86 -5.11
C ASN A 54 22.79 7.38 -4.75
N LYS A 55 23.99 6.86 -5.02
CA LYS A 55 24.36 5.48 -4.68
C LYS A 55 24.30 5.17 -3.18
N LYS A 56 24.31 6.19 -2.31
CA LYS A 56 24.22 6.01 -0.87
C LYS A 56 22.83 5.56 -0.41
N LEU A 57 21.81 5.71 -1.26
CA LEU A 57 20.48 5.13 -1.04
C LEU A 57 20.49 3.59 -0.87
N LEU A 58 21.54 2.92 -1.37
CA LEU A 58 21.82 1.48 -1.15
C LEU A 58 22.43 1.19 0.21
N TYR A 59 22.89 2.21 0.96
CA TYR A 59 23.52 2.00 2.26
C TYR A 59 22.45 1.60 3.30
N ARG A 60 22.96 1.02 4.39
CA ARG A 60 22.19 0.55 5.55
C ARG A 60 22.73 1.20 6.81
N ALA A 61 21.88 1.35 7.82
CA ALA A 61 22.31 1.91 9.11
C ALA A 61 23.43 1.09 9.78
N HIS A 62 23.37 -0.24 9.65
CA HIS A 62 24.40 -1.12 10.20
C HIS A 62 25.18 -1.81 9.08
N THR A 63 26.52 -1.75 9.18
CA THR A 63 27.41 -2.48 8.29
C THR A 63 27.20 -3.98 8.42
N MET A 64 27.23 -4.68 7.31
CA MET A 64 27.09 -6.14 7.28
C MET A 64 28.37 -6.75 6.74
N GLU A 65 28.80 -7.87 7.33
CA GLU A 65 29.79 -8.71 6.68
C GLU A 65 29.31 -9.07 5.27
N LYS A 66 30.19 -8.92 4.28
CA LYS A 66 29.94 -9.36 2.91
C LYS A 66 29.76 -10.88 2.90
N THR A 67 28.54 -11.32 3.04
CA THR A 67 28.17 -12.66 2.59
C THR A 67 28.14 -12.66 1.06
N ARG A 68 28.41 -13.82 0.43
CA ARG A 68 28.42 -14.02 -1.02
C ARG A 68 27.44 -13.08 -1.73
N ASP A 69 27.92 -12.39 -2.78
CA ASP A 69 27.08 -11.57 -3.62
C ASP A 69 25.88 -12.41 -4.08
N ARG A 70 24.69 -11.96 -3.72
CA ARG A 70 23.48 -12.55 -4.26
C ARG A 70 23.28 -12.01 -5.67
N ALA A 71 22.91 -12.88 -6.60
CA ALA A 71 22.55 -12.48 -7.95
C ALA A 71 21.35 -11.50 -7.98
N ASP A 72 20.62 -11.42 -6.89
CA ASP A 72 19.30 -10.79 -6.79
C ASP A 72 19.34 -9.33 -6.32
N GLY A 73 20.49 -8.78 -5.91
CA GLY A 73 20.66 -7.39 -5.48
C GLY A 73 20.17 -7.08 -4.05
N GLU A 74 20.39 -5.83 -3.62
CA GLU A 74 20.10 -5.36 -2.27
C GLU A 74 18.61 -5.12 -2.03
N PHE A 75 17.87 -4.67 -3.04
CA PHE A 75 16.45 -4.38 -2.90
C PHE A 75 15.61 -5.66 -2.80
N GLN A 76 15.96 -6.71 -3.54
CA GLN A 76 15.29 -8.01 -3.37
C GLN A 76 15.59 -8.60 -1.98
N ARG A 77 16.78 -8.33 -1.41
CA ARG A 77 17.09 -8.70 -0.02
C ARG A 77 16.15 -8.00 0.96
N ASP A 78 15.86 -6.71 0.77
CA ASP A 78 14.94 -5.95 1.61
C ASP A 78 13.50 -6.46 1.48
N TYR A 79 13.03 -6.68 0.26
CA TYR A 79 11.74 -7.32 -0.01
C TYR A 79 11.60 -8.65 0.76
N SER A 80 12.64 -9.51 0.70
CA SER A 80 12.66 -10.78 1.41
C SER A 80 12.64 -10.60 2.93
N ARG A 81 13.37 -9.60 3.48
CA ARG A 81 13.39 -9.31 4.92
C ARG A 81 12.01 -8.92 5.43
N ILE A 82 11.29 -8.07 4.70
CA ILE A 82 9.93 -7.66 5.04
C ILE A 82 8.96 -8.84 4.93
N MET A 83 9.01 -9.59 3.84
CA MET A 83 8.14 -10.75 3.63
C MET A 83 8.28 -11.81 4.73
N TYR A 84 9.50 -12.02 5.24
CA TYR A 84 9.76 -12.98 6.31
C TYR A 84 9.63 -12.40 7.72
N ALA A 85 9.33 -11.10 7.87
CA ALA A 85 9.11 -10.48 9.18
C ALA A 85 7.87 -11.03 9.88
N SER A 86 7.91 -11.11 11.20
CA SER A 86 6.80 -11.58 12.02
C SER A 86 5.61 -10.60 11.95
N SER A 87 5.91 -9.31 11.94
CA SER A 87 4.95 -8.22 11.81
C SER A 87 4.17 -8.28 10.49
N PHE A 88 4.83 -8.61 9.37
CA PHE A 88 4.14 -8.81 8.10
C PHE A 88 3.16 -10.00 8.14
N ARG A 89 3.56 -11.12 8.75
CA ARG A 89 2.68 -12.29 8.91
C ARG A 89 1.48 -11.99 9.81
N ARG A 90 1.64 -11.14 10.84
CA ARG A 90 0.53 -10.72 11.71
C ARG A 90 -0.59 -9.98 10.96
N LEU A 91 -0.31 -9.41 9.78
CA LEU A 91 -1.35 -8.81 8.92
C LEU A 91 -2.43 -9.80 8.50
N GLN A 92 -2.12 -11.11 8.48
CA GLN A 92 -3.11 -12.15 8.19
C GLN A 92 -4.27 -12.15 9.21
N GLY A 93 -4.01 -11.85 10.46
CA GLY A 93 -5.01 -11.77 11.53
C GLY A 93 -5.75 -10.43 11.62
N LYS A 94 -5.37 -9.44 10.78
CA LYS A 94 -5.98 -8.10 10.78
C LYS A 94 -6.90 -7.95 9.57
N MET A 95 -8.17 -7.64 9.80
CA MET A 95 -9.14 -7.41 8.71
C MET A 95 -8.87 -6.06 8.04
N GLN A 96 -9.06 -6.00 6.71
CA GLN A 96 -8.98 -4.75 5.95
C GLN A 96 -10.22 -3.89 6.19
N LEU A 97 -11.39 -4.45 5.97
CA LEU A 97 -12.67 -3.86 6.36
C LEU A 97 -13.19 -4.54 7.62
N LEU A 98 -13.81 -3.80 8.51
CA LEU A 98 -14.43 -4.35 9.69
C LEU A 98 -15.61 -5.24 9.27
N GLY A 99 -15.35 -6.53 9.15
CA GLY A 99 -16.36 -7.52 8.81
C GLY A 99 -17.13 -7.97 10.04
N ILE A 100 -18.45 -7.97 9.94
CA ILE A 100 -19.36 -8.39 11.01
C ILE A 100 -19.36 -9.92 11.20
N LYS A 101 -18.91 -10.65 10.19
CA LYS A 101 -18.85 -12.13 10.22
C LYS A 101 -17.50 -12.62 9.71
N PRO A 102 -16.82 -13.51 10.42
CA PRO A 102 -15.62 -14.17 9.92
C PRO A 102 -16.00 -15.08 8.75
N ASP A 103 -15.64 -14.69 7.54
CA ASP A 103 -15.72 -15.52 6.34
C ASP A 103 -14.29 -15.75 5.83
N GLN A 104 -13.94 -16.97 5.46
CA GLN A 104 -12.61 -17.35 4.98
C GLN A 104 -12.20 -16.63 3.69
N PHE A 105 -13.11 -15.96 3.04
CA PHE A 105 -12.90 -15.24 1.77
C PHE A 105 -12.73 -13.71 1.95
N PHE A 106 -12.66 -13.20 3.17
CA PHE A 106 -12.42 -11.76 3.37
C PHE A 106 -10.99 -11.38 3.07
N ARG A 107 -10.85 -10.20 2.46
CA ARG A 107 -9.55 -9.55 2.29
C ARG A 107 -9.07 -9.13 3.67
N ASN A 108 -7.93 -9.68 4.09
CA ASN A 108 -7.20 -9.24 5.26
C ASN A 108 -6.09 -8.26 4.83
N ARG A 109 -5.42 -7.61 5.79
CA ARG A 109 -4.38 -6.65 5.48
C ARG A 109 -3.19 -7.25 4.76
N LEU A 110 -2.89 -8.54 4.96
CA LEU A 110 -1.82 -9.23 4.22
C LEU A 110 -2.17 -9.36 2.73
N THR A 111 -3.37 -9.80 2.40
CA THR A 111 -3.81 -9.91 1.00
C THR A 111 -3.94 -8.53 0.35
N HIS A 112 -4.42 -7.52 1.08
CA HIS A 112 -4.43 -6.14 0.61
C HIS A 112 -3.01 -5.64 0.29
N SER A 113 -2.03 -5.83 1.19
CA SER A 113 -0.63 -5.42 0.94
C SER A 113 -0.02 -6.11 -0.29
N LEU A 114 -0.36 -7.36 -0.55
CA LEU A 114 0.07 -8.09 -1.76
C LEU A 114 -0.56 -7.48 -3.04
N GLU A 115 -1.82 -7.10 -2.99
CA GLU A 115 -2.53 -6.46 -4.10
C GLU A 115 -1.98 -5.05 -4.36
N VAL A 116 -1.72 -4.26 -3.31
CA VAL A 116 -1.04 -2.95 -3.41
C VAL A 116 0.35 -3.10 -4.02
N ALA A 117 1.13 -4.12 -3.62
CA ALA A 117 2.45 -4.39 -4.19
C ALA A 117 2.38 -4.70 -5.69
N GLN A 118 1.36 -5.44 -6.14
CA GLN A 118 1.13 -5.72 -7.56
C GLN A 118 0.80 -4.44 -8.35
N ILE A 119 -0.04 -3.55 -7.80
CA ILE A 119 -0.38 -2.25 -8.42
C ILE A 119 0.86 -1.37 -8.47
N ALA A 120 1.58 -1.24 -7.35
CA ALA A 120 2.81 -0.44 -7.25
C ALA A 120 3.86 -0.88 -8.27
N ARG A 121 4.10 -2.18 -8.41
CA ARG A 121 5.00 -2.73 -9.44
C ARG A 121 4.56 -2.36 -10.85
N SER A 122 3.26 -2.42 -11.14
CA SER A 122 2.73 -2.07 -12.47
C SER A 122 2.98 -0.59 -12.78
N ILE A 123 2.77 0.30 -11.81
CA ILE A 123 3.05 1.74 -11.94
C ILE A 123 4.56 1.98 -12.12
N ALA A 124 5.40 1.31 -11.34
CA ALA A 124 6.86 1.44 -11.42
C ALA A 124 7.39 1.10 -12.83
N TYR A 125 6.91 0.01 -13.43
CA TYR A 125 7.31 -0.34 -14.79
C TYR A 125 6.87 0.69 -15.85
N GLU A 126 5.69 1.30 -15.71
CA GLU A 126 5.27 2.39 -16.60
C GLU A 126 6.14 3.65 -16.42
N LEU A 127 6.68 3.87 -15.24
CA LEU A 127 7.61 4.94 -14.93
C LEU A 127 9.06 4.65 -15.35
N GLY A 128 9.37 3.42 -15.78
CA GLY A 128 10.69 3.04 -16.30
C GLY A 128 11.63 2.42 -15.26
N TYR A 129 11.11 1.97 -14.11
CA TYR A 129 11.89 1.23 -13.13
C TYR A 129 12.42 -0.07 -13.72
N SER A 130 13.63 -0.44 -13.36
CA SER A 130 14.20 -1.76 -13.60
C SER A 130 13.51 -2.81 -12.72
N GLN A 131 13.72 -4.10 -13.03
CA GLN A 131 13.21 -5.18 -12.19
C GLN A 131 13.76 -5.13 -10.76
N GLU A 132 15.03 -4.75 -10.58
CA GLU A 132 15.64 -4.62 -9.27
C GLU A 132 15.01 -3.47 -8.48
N GLU A 133 14.80 -2.32 -9.10
CA GLU A 133 14.19 -1.17 -8.44
C GLU A 133 12.72 -1.40 -8.10
N SER A 134 12.01 -2.21 -8.87
CA SER A 134 10.62 -2.54 -8.56
C SER A 134 10.46 -3.23 -7.19
N PHE A 135 11.50 -3.94 -6.72
CA PHE A 135 11.49 -4.50 -5.36
C PHE A 135 11.41 -3.45 -4.26
N VAL A 136 11.86 -2.21 -4.50
CA VAL A 136 11.73 -1.13 -3.51
C VAL A 136 10.26 -0.79 -3.27
N VAL A 137 9.51 -0.55 -4.35
CA VAL A 137 8.08 -0.20 -4.24
C VAL A 137 7.24 -1.38 -3.80
N GLU A 138 7.59 -2.60 -4.22
CA GLU A 138 6.94 -3.82 -3.73
C GLU A 138 7.19 -4.00 -2.23
N ALA A 139 8.43 -3.82 -1.76
CA ALA A 139 8.80 -3.89 -0.35
C ALA A 139 8.08 -2.82 0.48
N GLY A 140 8.04 -1.57 -0.02
CA GLY A 140 7.29 -0.48 0.60
C GLY A 140 5.80 -0.79 0.69
N ALA A 141 5.21 -1.34 -0.37
CA ALA A 141 3.81 -1.74 -0.40
C ALA A 141 3.49 -2.92 0.54
N LEU A 142 4.38 -3.91 0.66
CA LEU A 142 4.21 -4.97 1.66
C LEU A 142 4.26 -4.43 3.10
N ALA A 143 5.11 -3.42 3.33
CA ALA A 143 5.34 -2.88 4.66
C ALA A 143 4.33 -1.82 5.10
N HIS A 144 3.65 -1.12 4.17
CA HIS A 144 2.92 0.12 4.46
C HIS A 144 1.89 0.01 5.59
N ASP A 145 1.32 -1.16 5.79
CA ASP A 145 0.26 -1.44 6.79
C ASP A 145 0.74 -2.22 8.03
N ILE A 146 2.04 -2.54 8.12
CA ILE A 146 2.60 -3.35 9.22
C ILE A 146 2.33 -2.71 10.59
N GLY A 147 2.42 -1.37 10.67
CA GLY A 147 2.19 -0.59 11.87
C GLY A 147 0.72 -0.34 12.20
N ASN A 148 -0.21 -0.89 11.43
CA ASN A 148 -1.63 -0.70 11.71
C ASN A 148 -2.02 -1.36 13.04
N PRO A 149 -2.69 -0.62 13.96
CA PRO A 149 -3.03 -1.15 15.28
C PRO A 149 -4.22 -2.12 15.25
N PRO A 150 -4.49 -2.85 16.34
CA PRO A 150 -5.76 -3.54 16.52
C PRO A 150 -6.94 -2.55 16.44
N PHE A 151 -8.10 -3.01 16.00
CA PHE A 151 -9.35 -2.23 15.89
C PHE A 151 -9.29 -1.02 14.94
N GLY A 152 -8.34 -1.00 14.01
CA GLY A 152 -8.24 0.00 12.94
C GLY A 152 -8.10 1.43 13.46
N HIS A 153 -8.83 2.38 12.88
CA HIS A 153 -8.71 3.80 13.25
C HIS A 153 -9.19 4.14 14.66
N SER A 154 -10.11 3.35 15.25
CA SER A 154 -10.50 3.54 16.65
C SER A 154 -9.34 3.19 17.57
N GLY A 155 -8.70 2.04 17.33
CA GLY A 155 -7.51 1.65 18.08
C GLY A 155 -6.34 2.63 17.92
N GLU A 156 -6.14 3.18 16.70
CA GLU A 156 -5.13 4.22 16.46
C GLU A 156 -5.36 5.47 17.34
N ARG A 157 -6.60 5.96 17.37
CA ARG A 157 -6.96 7.11 18.23
C ARG A 157 -6.78 6.79 19.72
N LYS A 158 -7.22 5.58 20.16
CA LYS A 158 -7.12 5.18 21.56
C LYS A 158 -5.68 5.00 22.01
N LEU A 159 -4.82 4.37 21.20
CA LEU A 159 -3.40 4.24 21.50
C LEU A 159 -2.72 5.63 21.49
N HIS A 160 -3.06 6.51 20.56
CA HIS A 160 -2.52 7.86 20.56
C HIS A 160 -2.84 8.60 21.88
N GLU A 161 -4.09 8.54 22.37
CA GLU A 161 -4.52 9.11 23.64
C GLU A 161 -3.74 8.52 24.83
N LEU A 162 -3.62 7.18 24.88
CA LEU A 162 -2.96 6.49 25.99
C LEU A 162 -1.45 6.76 26.09
N PHE A 163 -0.79 7.04 24.94
CA PHE A 163 0.66 7.21 24.84
C PHE A 163 1.08 8.61 24.35
N GLU A 164 0.20 9.63 24.45
CA GLU A 164 0.53 11.01 24.04
C GLU A 164 1.80 11.49 24.71
N HIS A 165 1.98 11.24 26.00
CA HIS A 165 3.17 11.56 26.80
C HIS A 165 4.44 10.82 26.37
N ALA A 166 4.31 9.72 25.62
CA ALA A 166 5.42 8.90 25.10
C ALA A 166 5.58 9.01 23.56
N GLY A 167 5.18 10.16 22.97
CA GLY A 167 5.28 10.43 21.54
C GLY A 167 4.08 9.96 20.72
N GLY A 168 2.94 9.67 21.35
CA GLY A 168 1.69 9.30 20.70
C GLY A 168 1.74 7.98 19.94
N PHE A 169 0.75 7.77 19.08
CA PHE A 169 0.70 6.63 18.15
C PHE A 169 0.17 7.09 16.78
N GLU A 170 0.83 6.64 15.72
CA GLU A 170 0.41 6.84 14.33
C GLU A 170 0.84 5.64 13.49
N GLY A 171 -0.07 5.08 12.69
CA GLY A 171 0.17 3.81 11.99
C GLY A 171 1.36 3.81 11.02
N ASN A 172 1.60 4.93 10.28
CA ASN A 172 2.78 4.99 9.40
C ASN A 172 4.08 5.21 10.19
N ALA A 173 4.05 5.98 11.30
CA ALA A 173 5.19 6.10 12.20
C ALA A 173 5.54 4.74 12.81
N GLN A 174 4.53 4.00 13.26
CA GLN A 174 4.69 2.66 13.79
C GLN A 174 5.22 1.67 12.74
N THR A 175 4.82 1.82 11.48
CA THR A 175 5.39 1.03 10.37
C THR A 175 6.90 1.22 10.30
N LEU A 176 7.37 2.46 10.26
CA LEU A 176 8.81 2.74 10.19
C LEU A 176 9.54 2.21 11.43
N ARG A 177 9.01 2.47 12.64
CA ARG A 177 9.58 1.98 13.90
C ARG A 177 9.70 0.46 13.96
N ILE A 178 8.71 -0.27 13.47
CA ILE A 178 8.79 -1.73 13.39
C ILE A 178 9.97 -2.16 12.51
N LEU A 179 10.15 -1.51 11.37
CA LEU A 179 11.22 -1.84 10.42
C LEU A 179 12.61 -1.46 10.92
N THR A 180 12.73 -0.36 11.69
CA THR A 180 14.01 0.19 12.18
C THR A 180 14.40 -0.35 13.54
N SER A 181 13.44 -0.68 14.42
CA SER A 181 13.71 -0.91 15.84
C SER A 181 13.05 -2.17 16.41
N VAL A 182 11.76 -2.44 16.14
CA VAL A 182 10.99 -3.49 16.84
C VAL A 182 11.30 -4.89 16.29
N GLU A 183 11.31 -5.08 14.95
CA GLU A 183 11.73 -6.35 14.38
C GLU A 183 13.21 -6.62 14.67
N LYS A 184 13.55 -7.87 14.95
CA LYS A 184 14.92 -8.25 15.27
C LYS A 184 15.48 -9.25 14.28
N LYS A 185 16.43 -8.82 13.45
CA LYS A 185 17.06 -9.67 12.44
C LYS A 185 18.37 -10.27 12.91
N LYS A 186 19.12 -9.56 13.76
CA LYS A 186 20.40 -9.95 14.32
C LYS A 186 20.43 -9.67 15.82
N LYS A 187 21.37 -10.28 16.52
CA LYS A 187 21.53 -10.07 17.96
C LYS A 187 22.17 -8.69 18.28
N ASP A 188 22.96 -8.16 17.35
CA ASP A 188 23.83 -7.01 17.56
C ASP A 188 23.19 -5.66 17.19
N PHE A 189 21.99 -5.67 16.57
CA PHE A 189 21.23 -4.47 16.24
C PHE A 189 19.71 -4.74 16.20
N GLN A 190 18.95 -3.69 16.34
CA GLN A 190 17.50 -3.69 16.20
C GLN A 190 17.10 -3.54 14.72
N GLY A 191 15.84 -3.82 14.43
CA GLY A 191 15.24 -3.64 13.11
C GLY A 191 15.68 -4.66 12.05
N LEU A 192 15.20 -4.45 10.86
CA LEU A 192 15.48 -5.29 9.68
C LEU A 192 16.75 -4.87 8.94
N ASN A 193 17.36 -3.73 9.30
CA ASN A 193 18.51 -3.14 8.61
C ASN A 193 18.31 -3.05 7.09
N LEU A 194 17.24 -2.37 6.69
CA LEU A 194 16.90 -2.13 5.29
C LEU A 194 17.82 -1.06 4.67
N THR A 195 17.84 -0.96 3.34
CA THR A 195 18.47 0.17 2.66
C THR A 195 17.71 1.45 2.94
N TYR A 196 18.38 2.60 2.91
CA TYR A 196 17.72 3.90 3.10
C TYR A 196 16.65 4.15 2.05
N ARG A 197 16.84 3.71 0.80
CA ARG A 197 15.81 3.81 -0.24
C ARG A 197 14.53 3.05 0.14
N THR A 198 14.67 1.82 0.62
CA THR A 198 13.52 1.01 1.07
C THR A 198 12.84 1.62 2.31
N MET A 199 13.61 2.16 3.26
CA MET A 199 13.02 2.87 4.40
C MET A 199 12.24 4.12 3.97
N LEU A 200 12.78 4.92 3.04
CA LEU A 200 12.09 6.10 2.51
C LEU A 200 10.82 5.76 1.73
N SER A 201 10.71 4.56 1.15
CA SER A 201 9.53 4.12 0.39
C SER A 201 8.26 3.94 1.24
N VAL A 202 8.39 3.87 2.58
CA VAL A 202 7.24 3.77 3.50
C VAL A 202 6.91 5.09 4.20
N VAL A 203 7.73 6.12 4.02
CA VAL A 203 7.59 7.41 4.72
C VAL A 203 6.63 8.32 3.97
N LYS A 204 5.35 8.18 4.23
CA LYS A 204 4.29 9.03 3.61
C LYS A 204 4.34 10.49 4.07
N TYR A 205 4.74 10.74 5.33
CA TYR A 205 4.74 12.05 5.99
C TYR A 205 6.10 12.29 6.66
N PHE A 206 6.86 13.26 6.18
CA PHE A 206 8.20 13.54 6.69
C PHE A 206 8.16 14.68 7.72
N HIS A 207 7.55 14.42 8.87
CA HIS A 207 7.42 15.37 10.00
C HIS A 207 7.76 14.70 11.32
N LYS A 208 8.40 15.45 12.19
CA LYS A 208 8.65 15.06 13.58
C LYS A 208 7.37 15.20 14.41
N TYR A 209 7.19 14.33 15.40
CA TYR A 209 6.14 14.49 16.40
C TYR A 209 6.31 15.84 17.13
N LYS A 210 5.20 16.55 17.33
CA LYS A 210 5.18 17.80 18.11
C LYS A 210 4.07 17.70 19.14
N GLU A 211 4.46 17.57 20.40
CA GLU A 211 3.55 17.58 21.54
C GLU A 211 2.75 18.89 21.60
N GLY A 212 1.46 18.80 21.88
CA GLY A 212 0.58 19.96 22.06
C GLY A 212 0.11 20.66 20.78
N ASN A 213 0.56 20.28 19.59
CA ASN A 213 0.14 20.87 18.32
C ASN A 213 -0.73 19.90 17.50
N SER A 214 -1.76 19.36 18.16
CA SER A 214 -2.58 18.23 17.72
C SER A 214 -3.38 18.45 16.44
N LEU A 215 -3.48 19.66 15.90
CA LEU A 215 -4.35 19.96 14.77
C LEU A 215 -3.66 20.04 13.42
N ILE A 216 -2.35 20.35 13.37
CA ILE A 216 -1.64 20.60 12.11
C ILE A 216 -1.00 19.31 11.57
N TYR A 217 -0.41 18.48 12.42
CA TYR A 217 0.28 17.25 12.02
C TYR A 217 -0.21 16.04 12.82
N LYS A 218 -1.38 15.51 12.45
CA LYS A 218 -1.86 14.21 12.95
C LYS A 218 -1.02 13.03 12.45
N LYS A 219 -0.16 13.26 11.46
CA LYS A 219 0.72 12.31 10.81
C LYS A 219 2.16 12.75 10.99
N PHE A 220 3.02 11.87 11.49
CA PHE A 220 4.39 12.17 11.90
C PHE A 220 5.29 10.93 11.78
N ILE A 221 6.56 11.08 12.08
CA ILE A 221 7.56 10.03 12.32
C ILE A 221 8.03 10.20 13.76
N TYR A 222 8.28 9.10 14.49
CA TYR A 222 8.87 9.16 15.82
C TYR A 222 10.25 9.80 15.79
N ASP A 223 10.64 10.45 16.87
CA ASP A 223 11.81 11.31 16.91
C ASP A 223 13.11 10.60 16.51
N ASP A 224 13.33 9.38 16.96
CA ASP A 224 14.53 8.61 16.66
C ASP A 224 14.60 8.26 15.17
N ASP A 225 13.50 7.78 14.61
CA ASP A 225 13.41 7.46 13.19
C ASP A 225 13.52 8.71 12.31
N TYR A 226 12.94 9.83 12.77
CA TYR A 226 13.07 11.10 12.06
C TYR A 226 14.52 11.57 12.04
N ASN A 227 15.22 11.54 13.18
CA ASN A 227 16.60 11.97 13.25
C ASN A 227 17.50 11.10 12.36
N LEU A 228 17.36 9.76 12.44
CA LEU A 228 18.08 8.81 11.59
C LEU A 228 17.93 9.14 10.09
N LEU A 229 16.69 9.34 9.63
CA LEU A 229 16.44 9.60 8.21
C LEU A 229 16.79 11.03 7.81
N ASN A 230 16.52 12.03 8.65
CA ASN A 230 16.75 13.44 8.36
C ASN A 230 18.25 13.76 8.21
N ASP A 231 19.09 13.18 9.05
CA ASP A 231 20.55 13.35 8.95
C ASP A 231 21.07 12.74 7.66
N PHE A 232 20.62 11.51 7.32
CA PHE A 232 20.95 10.88 6.05
C PHE A 232 20.47 11.69 4.84
N VAL A 233 19.24 12.18 4.85
CA VAL A 233 18.64 12.98 3.76
C VAL A 233 19.41 14.27 3.54
N LYS A 234 19.74 14.99 4.62
CA LYS A 234 20.49 16.26 4.56
C LYS A 234 21.91 16.07 4.05
N GLU A 235 22.65 15.12 4.61
CA GLU A 235 24.03 14.84 4.21
C GLU A 235 24.16 14.41 2.75
N ASN A 236 23.11 13.81 2.21
CA ASN A 236 23.12 13.25 0.86
C ASN A 236 22.26 14.02 -0.14
N HIS A 237 21.70 15.17 0.25
CA HIS A 237 20.87 16.03 -0.60
C HIS A 237 19.71 15.30 -1.28
N ILE A 238 19.05 14.39 -0.54
CA ILE A 238 17.91 13.61 -1.05
C ILE A 238 16.65 14.46 -0.90
N ILE A 239 15.87 14.56 -1.97
CA ILE A 239 14.55 15.17 -1.93
C ILE A 239 13.56 14.17 -1.34
N VAL A 240 12.99 14.52 -0.18
CA VAL A 240 12.01 13.66 0.52
C VAL A 240 10.69 13.56 -0.24
N ARG A 241 9.88 12.58 0.12
CA ARG A 241 8.76 12.12 -0.70
C ARG A 241 9.24 11.59 -2.05
N THR A 242 10.23 10.69 -1.99
CA THR A 242 10.79 10.02 -3.17
C THR A 242 9.69 9.44 -4.06
N LEU A 243 10.00 9.20 -5.33
CA LEU A 243 9.04 8.60 -6.26
C LEU A 243 8.57 7.22 -5.76
N ASP A 244 9.43 6.48 -5.05
CA ASP A 244 9.09 5.17 -4.48
C ASP A 244 7.86 5.26 -3.54
N VAL A 245 7.85 6.20 -2.57
CA VAL A 245 6.72 6.36 -1.65
C VAL A 245 5.49 6.94 -2.33
N GLN A 246 5.66 7.79 -3.35
CA GLN A 246 4.53 8.30 -4.13
C GLN A 246 3.82 7.17 -4.88
N ILE A 247 4.59 6.21 -5.43
CA ILE A 247 4.04 5.01 -6.08
C ILE A 247 3.27 4.15 -5.07
N VAL A 248 3.84 3.91 -3.89
CA VAL A 248 3.18 3.11 -2.83
C VAL A 248 1.89 3.78 -2.39
N ASP A 249 1.91 5.09 -2.16
CA ASP A 249 0.76 5.87 -1.68
C ASP A 249 -0.40 5.84 -2.69
N ILE A 250 -0.11 6.08 -3.97
CA ILE A 250 -1.14 6.06 -5.03
C ILE A 250 -1.64 4.64 -5.32
N ALA A 251 -0.79 3.62 -5.20
CA ALA A 251 -1.19 2.23 -5.36
C ALA A 251 -2.15 1.78 -4.26
N ASP A 252 -1.91 2.19 -3.01
CA ASP A 252 -2.81 1.98 -1.88
C ASP A 252 -4.17 2.67 -2.11
N GLU A 253 -4.17 3.90 -2.63
CA GLU A 253 -5.39 4.63 -2.94
C GLU A 253 -6.22 3.98 -4.05
N ILE A 254 -5.58 3.47 -5.11
CA ILE A 254 -6.24 2.71 -6.18
C ILE A 254 -6.83 1.41 -5.62
N ALA A 255 -6.07 0.71 -4.77
CA ALA A 255 -6.51 -0.51 -4.12
C ALA A 255 -7.75 -0.27 -3.26
N TYR A 256 -7.76 0.78 -2.42
CA TYR A 256 -8.94 1.16 -1.63
C TYR A 256 -10.17 1.43 -2.51
N ALA A 257 -10.01 2.22 -3.57
CA ALA A 257 -11.14 2.56 -4.44
C ALA A 257 -11.78 1.34 -5.12
N ALA A 258 -10.98 0.34 -5.50
CA ALA A 258 -11.45 -0.83 -6.22
C ALA A 258 -11.86 -1.98 -5.30
N HIS A 259 -11.04 -2.28 -4.30
CA HIS A 259 -11.18 -3.47 -3.48
C HIS A 259 -12.22 -3.30 -2.37
N ASP A 260 -12.30 -2.12 -1.73
CA ASP A 260 -13.34 -1.86 -0.72
C ASP A 260 -14.72 -1.85 -1.35
N LEU A 261 -14.83 -1.34 -2.60
CA LEU A 261 -16.07 -1.42 -3.36
C LEU A 261 -16.46 -2.88 -3.65
N GLU A 262 -15.51 -3.71 -4.10
CA GLU A 262 -15.72 -5.13 -4.37
C GLU A 262 -16.19 -5.87 -3.11
N ASP A 263 -15.49 -5.65 -1.99
CA ASP A 263 -15.76 -6.32 -0.73
C ASP A 263 -17.11 -5.91 -0.14
N GLY A 264 -17.47 -4.63 -0.18
CA GLY A 264 -18.77 -4.14 0.28
C GLY A 264 -19.94 -4.67 -0.56
N LEU A 265 -19.78 -4.74 -1.89
CA LEU A 265 -20.75 -5.37 -2.79
C LEU A 265 -20.89 -6.88 -2.50
N ARG A 266 -19.78 -7.56 -2.19
CA ARG A 266 -19.78 -8.98 -1.83
C ARG A 266 -20.50 -9.24 -0.51
N GLN A 267 -20.29 -8.39 0.49
CA GLN A 267 -20.92 -8.46 1.80
C GLN A 267 -22.36 -7.98 1.80
N LYS A 268 -22.84 -7.41 0.66
CA LYS A 268 -24.16 -6.77 0.53
C LYS A 268 -24.35 -5.61 1.52
N CYS A 269 -23.28 -4.89 1.84
CA CYS A 269 -23.36 -3.65 2.60
C CYS A 269 -24.10 -2.57 1.82
N TYR A 270 -24.04 -2.64 0.51
CA TYR A 270 -24.71 -1.75 -0.45
C TYR A 270 -24.82 -2.44 -1.82
N THR A 271 -25.61 -1.86 -2.69
CA THR A 271 -25.73 -2.24 -4.12
C THR A 271 -24.93 -1.28 -5.00
N ILE A 272 -24.63 -1.70 -6.22
CA ILE A 272 -23.94 -0.81 -7.18
C ILE A 272 -24.80 0.39 -7.58
N ASP A 273 -26.11 0.24 -7.57
CA ASP A 273 -27.04 1.32 -7.93
C ASP A 273 -27.12 2.37 -6.81
N GLU A 274 -27.01 1.97 -5.52
CA GLU A 274 -26.86 2.90 -4.39
C GLU A 274 -25.53 3.66 -4.47
N ILE A 275 -24.42 2.99 -4.77
CA ILE A 275 -23.12 3.65 -4.98
C ILE A 275 -23.18 4.67 -6.11
N LEU A 276 -23.82 4.36 -7.23
CA LEU A 276 -24.01 5.31 -8.34
C LEU A 276 -24.84 6.51 -7.90
N GLN A 277 -25.92 6.30 -7.15
CA GLN A 277 -26.77 7.37 -6.64
C GLN A 277 -26.02 8.28 -5.67
N ASP A 278 -25.28 7.71 -4.71
CA ASP A 278 -24.49 8.48 -3.73
C ASP A 278 -23.35 9.26 -4.39
N PHE A 279 -22.73 8.65 -5.40
CA PHE A 279 -21.69 9.33 -6.18
C PHE A 279 -22.27 10.52 -6.94
N TYR A 280 -23.43 10.33 -7.61
CA TYR A 280 -24.12 11.40 -8.30
C TYR A 280 -24.57 12.51 -7.35
N ASN A 281 -25.14 12.16 -6.20
CA ASN A 281 -25.58 13.13 -5.20
C ASN A 281 -24.43 14.02 -4.71
N LYS A 282 -23.22 13.44 -4.62
CA LYS A 282 -22.05 14.14 -4.09
C LYS A 282 -21.29 14.96 -5.13
N TYR A 283 -21.13 14.42 -6.35
CA TYR A 283 -20.27 14.99 -7.39
C TYR A 283 -21.03 15.46 -8.63
N GLY A 284 -22.34 15.20 -8.71
CA GLY A 284 -23.16 15.53 -9.88
C GLY A 284 -22.76 14.72 -11.12
N ASN A 285 -23.16 15.22 -12.28
CA ASN A 285 -22.87 14.61 -13.59
C ASN A 285 -21.47 14.97 -14.10
N CYS A 286 -20.43 14.77 -13.28
CA CYS A 286 -19.03 15.03 -13.64
C CYS A 286 -18.46 13.90 -14.53
N ASP A 287 -17.25 14.11 -15.04
CA ASP A 287 -16.60 13.13 -15.92
C ASP A 287 -16.23 11.83 -15.18
N SER A 288 -15.87 11.92 -13.89
CA SER A 288 -15.69 10.75 -13.02
C SER A 288 -16.97 9.93 -12.87
N PHE A 289 -18.14 10.57 -12.71
CA PHE A 289 -19.43 9.87 -12.65
C PHE A 289 -19.77 9.18 -13.97
N LYS A 290 -19.65 9.89 -15.09
CA LYS A 290 -19.87 9.31 -16.43
C LYS A 290 -18.94 8.13 -16.71
N ARG A 291 -17.69 8.23 -16.23
CA ARG A 291 -16.72 7.14 -16.34
C ARG A 291 -17.13 5.93 -15.52
N LEU A 292 -17.59 6.12 -14.29
CA LEU A 292 -18.09 5.07 -13.41
C LEU A 292 -19.31 4.36 -14.03
N GLU A 293 -20.31 5.11 -14.51
CA GLU A 293 -21.48 4.54 -15.20
C GLU A 293 -21.06 3.68 -16.40
N LYS A 294 -20.14 4.18 -17.22
CA LYS A 294 -19.63 3.44 -18.39
C LYS A 294 -18.95 2.14 -17.99
N ILE A 295 -18.15 2.15 -16.92
CA ILE A 295 -17.51 0.96 -16.35
C ILE A 295 -18.59 -0.03 -15.89
N VAL A 296 -19.53 0.40 -15.06
CA VAL A 296 -20.61 -0.44 -14.52
C VAL A 296 -21.43 -1.07 -15.66
N LYS A 297 -21.81 -0.29 -16.66
CA LYS A 297 -22.56 -0.77 -17.84
C LYS A 297 -21.77 -1.85 -18.60
N LYS A 298 -20.46 -1.66 -18.78
CA LYS A 298 -19.61 -2.64 -19.44
C LYS A 298 -19.47 -3.92 -18.60
N CYS A 299 -19.28 -3.80 -17.29
CA CYS A 299 -19.19 -4.95 -16.38
C CYS A 299 -20.50 -5.75 -16.34
N LYS A 300 -21.66 -5.08 -16.28
CA LYS A 300 -22.98 -5.74 -16.38
C LYS A 300 -23.10 -6.54 -17.69
N LYS A 301 -22.59 -6.03 -18.81
CA LYS A 301 -22.61 -6.73 -20.10
C LYS A 301 -21.69 -7.96 -20.10
N VAL A 302 -20.46 -7.81 -19.63
CA VAL A 302 -19.45 -8.89 -19.62
C VAL A 302 -19.85 -10.03 -18.67
N SER A 303 -20.51 -9.71 -17.56
CA SER A 303 -20.98 -10.71 -16.58
C SER A 303 -22.25 -11.46 -16.98
N GLY A 304 -22.79 -11.21 -18.18
CA GLY A 304 -24.02 -11.87 -18.67
C GLY A 304 -25.31 -11.36 -18.00
N TYR A 305 -25.27 -10.18 -17.38
CA TYR A 305 -26.46 -9.62 -16.71
C TYR A 305 -27.59 -9.35 -17.72
N LYS A 306 -28.75 -10.01 -17.51
CA LYS A 306 -29.95 -9.93 -18.36
C LYS A 306 -29.77 -10.40 -19.82
N THR A 307 -28.69 -11.09 -20.15
CA THR A 307 -28.41 -11.51 -21.54
C THR A 307 -28.22 -13.01 -21.73
N ASP A 308 -27.72 -13.71 -20.73
CA ASP A 308 -27.36 -15.12 -20.80
C ASP A 308 -28.09 -15.93 -19.73
N ASN A 309 -28.31 -17.23 -19.98
CA ASN A 309 -28.80 -18.18 -18.98
C ASN A 309 -27.70 -18.58 -18.01
N ILE A 310 -27.15 -17.60 -17.27
CA ILE A 310 -26.11 -17.79 -16.28
C ILE A 310 -26.72 -17.69 -14.88
N ASP A 311 -26.22 -18.52 -13.95
CA ASP A 311 -26.62 -18.45 -12.55
C ASP A 311 -26.31 -17.03 -11.97
N SER A 312 -27.24 -16.49 -11.19
CA SER A 312 -27.14 -15.13 -10.65
C SER A 312 -25.93 -14.94 -9.71
N SER A 313 -25.50 -15.99 -9.00
CA SER A 313 -24.34 -15.96 -8.13
C SER A 313 -23.05 -15.87 -8.95
N ILE A 314 -22.96 -16.59 -10.05
CA ILE A 314 -21.83 -16.57 -10.98
C ILE A 314 -21.78 -15.19 -11.66
N SER A 315 -22.90 -14.70 -12.21
CA SER A 315 -22.98 -13.38 -12.83
C SER A 315 -22.54 -12.29 -11.85
N SER A 316 -23.01 -12.34 -10.61
CA SER A 316 -22.63 -11.38 -9.56
C SER A 316 -21.14 -11.44 -9.22
N LYS A 317 -20.54 -12.63 -9.17
CA LYS A 317 -19.09 -12.81 -8.95
C LYS A 317 -18.28 -12.21 -10.11
N LEU A 318 -18.65 -12.56 -11.35
CA LEU A 318 -17.96 -12.05 -12.54
C LEU A 318 -18.08 -10.52 -12.64
N PHE A 319 -19.26 -9.96 -12.32
CA PHE A 319 -19.46 -8.52 -12.29
C PHE A 319 -18.48 -7.82 -11.33
N ARG A 320 -18.35 -8.30 -10.09
CA ARG A 320 -17.44 -7.69 -9.10
C ARG A 320 -15.98 -7.77 -9.52
N GLN A 321 -15.54 -8.93 -10.03
CA GLN A 321 -14.17 -9.12 -10.49
C GLN A 321 -13.83 -8.19 -11.67
N GLU A 322 -14.74 -8.08 -12.65
CA GLU A 322 -14.55 -7.20 -13.81
C GLU A 322 -14.59 -5.71 -13.38
N LEU A 323 -15.45 -5.36 -12.43
CA LEU A 323 -15.55 -3.99 -11.90
C LEU A 323 -14.23 -3.57 -11.24
N SER A 324 -13.69 -4.39 -10.34
CA SER A 324 -12.42 -4.15 -9.67
C SER A 324 -11.28 -4.00 -10.69
N SER A 325 -11.17 -4.95 -11.63
CA SER A 325 -10.16 -4.93 -12.69
C SER A 325 -10.24 -3.66 -13.57
N MET A 326 -11.45 -3.29 -13.99
CA MET A 326 -11.64 -2.09 -14.82
C MET A 326 -11.38 -0.79 -14.08
N LEU A 327 -11.69 -0.71 -12.79
CA LEU A 327 -11.38 0.46 -11.96
C LEU A 327 -9.86 0.62 -11.82
N ILE A 328 -9.15 -0.43 -11.42
CA ILE A 328 -7.69 -0.43 -11.29
C ILE A 328 -7.03 0.02 -12.61
N HIS A 329 -7.42 -0.62 -13.72
CA HIS A 329 -6.89 -0.26 -15.04
C HIS A 329 -7.20 1.19 -15.42
N THR A 330 -8.40 1.69 -15.13
CA THR A 330 -8.78 3.07 -15.42
C THR A 330 -7.93 4.05 -14.61
N LEU A 331 -7.76 3.81 -13.31
CA LEU A 331 -7.04 4.71 -12.42
C LEU A 331 -5.52 4.68 -12.68
N ILE A 332 -4.91 3.52 -12.97
CA ILE A 332 -3.49 3.45 -13.37
C ILE A 332 -3.27 4.25 -14.67
N ASN A 333 -4.17 4.14 -15.65
CA ASN A 333 -4.04 4.87 -16.92
C ASN A 333 -4.29 6.38 -16.80
N ASP A 334 -4.84 6.84 -15.69
CA ASP A 334 -5.09 8.26 -15.41
C ASP A 334 -3.95 8.94 -14.65
N LEU A 335 -2.89 8.21 -14.27
CA LEU A 335 -1.79 8.77 -13.51
C LEU A 335 -0.96 9.78 -14.31
N GLY A 336 -0.43 10.77 -13.58
CA GLY A 336 0.52 11.76 -14.08
C GLY A 336 1.13 12.54 -12.92
N PHE A 337 2.11 13.39 -13.21
CA PHE A 337 2.65 14.33 -12.23
C PHE A 337 1.76 15.57 -12.19
N ILE A 338 1.00 15.70 -11.12
CA ILE A 338 0.05 16.80 -10.90
C ILE A 338 0.63 17.81 -9.91
N LYS A 339 0.28 19.08 -10.10
CA LYS A 339 0.68 20.15 -9.17
C LYS A 339 -0.02 19.94 -7.83
N ILE A 340 0.76 20.00 -6.75
CA ILE A 340 0.25 19.94 -5.38
C ILE A 340 0.20 21.34 -4.76
N THR A 341 -0.74 21.55 -3.84
CA THR A 341 -0.88 22.81 -3.10
C THR A 341 0.19 22.97 -2.03
N GLU A 342 0.46 24.18 -1.58
CA GLU A 342 1.40 24.42 -0.46
C GLU A 342 0.91 23.76 0.84
N GLU A 343 -0.41 23.64 1.02
CA GLU A 343 -0.99 22.93 2.16
C GLU A 343 -0.65 21.42 2.08
N GLU A 344 -0.79 20.80 0.91
CA GLU A 344 -0.43 19.39 0.70
C GLU A 344 1.06 19.15 0.86
N LYS A 345 1.91 20.05 0.32
CA LYS A 345 3.37 20.00 0.55
C LYS A 345 3.69 20.03 2.04
N SER A 346 3.13 21.01 2.75
CA SER A 346 3.32 21.16 4.19
C SER A 346 2.84 19.92 4.95
N LYS A 347 1.67 19.40 4.61
CA LYS A 347 1.08 18.22 5.27
C LYS A 347 1.89 16.94 5.04
N ARG A 348 2.51 16.76 3.87
CA ARG A 348 3.28 15.57 3.51
C ARG A 348 4.78 15.71 3.84
N GLY A 349 5.26 16.92 4.06
CA GLY A 349 6.69 17.26 4.12
C GLY A 349 7.37 17.14 2.75
N SER A 350 6.61 17.34 1.65
CA SER A 350 7.13 17.21 0.30
C SER A 350 7.94 18.44 -0.10
N GLN A 351 8.99 18.20 -0.89
CA GLN A 351 9.81 19.26 -1.49
C GLN A 351 9.56 19.39 -3.00
N PHE A 352 8.72 18.53 -3.59
CA PHE A 352 8.35 18.60 -4.99
C PHE A 352 7.19 19.57 -5.24
N ASP A 353 7.17 20.22 -6.40
CA ASP A 353 6.03 21.05 -6.84
C ASP A 353 4.90 20.23 -7.45
N LYS A 354 5.24 19.07 -7.97
CA LYS A 354 4.31 18.08 -8.51
C LYS A 354 4.56 16.75 -7.85
N GLU A 355 3.52 15.96 -7.65
CA GLU A 355 3.60 14.57 -7.21
C GLU A 355 2.77 13.68 -8.12
N LEU A 356 3.01 12.37 -8.05
CA LEU A 356 2.22 11.37 -8.75
C LEU A 356 0.76 11.42 -8.26
N GLY A 357 -0.18 11.54 -9.18
CA GLY A 357 -1.60 11.65 -8.86
C GLY A 357 -2.50 11.43 -10.07
N PHE A 358 -3.81 11.57 -9.90
CA PHE A 358 -4.80 11.38 -10.95
C PHE A 358 -4.99 12.68 -11.74
N LYS A 359 -4.99 12.59 -13.09
CA LYS A 359 -5.18 13.74 -13.98
C LYS A 359 -6.64 14.17 -14.08
N GLU A 360 -7.55 13.22 -14.30
CA GLU A 360 -8.97 13.47 -14.59
C GLU A 360 -9.92 12.79 -13.61
N TYR A 361 -9.53 11.60 -13.08
CA TYR A 361 -10.40 10.73 -12.29
C TYR A 361 -10.07 10.70 -10.80
N GLY A 362 -9.48 11.77 -10.25
CA GLY A 362 -9.22 11.89 -8.82
C GLY A 362 -10.51 11.76 -7.99
N ASP A 363 -11.60 12.40 -8.42
CA ASP A 363 -12.90 12.25 -7.76
C ASP A 363 -13.43 10.82 -7.81
N LEU A 364 -13.06 10.02 -8.83
CA LEU A 364 -13.46 8.60 -8.89
C LEU A 364 -12.78 7.81 -7.78
N ALA A 365 -11.46 7.95 -7.61
CA ALA A 365 -10.70 7.25 -6.57
C ALA A 365 -11.13 7.69 -5.17
N HIS A 366 -11.01 9.00 -4.87
CA HIS A 366 -11.36 9.57 -3.57
C HIS A 366 -12.85 9.42 -3.24
N GLY A 367 -13.72 9.57 -4.26
CA GLY A 367 -15.16 9.46 -4.11
C GLY A 367 -15.60 8.07 -3.73
N LEU A 368 -15.14 7.05 -4.44
CA LEU A 368 -15.44 5.66 -4.10
C LEU A 368 -14.94 5.31 -2.70
N LYS A 369 -13.70 5.65 -2.35
CA LYS A 369 -13.17 5.43 -1.00
C LYS A 369 -14.04 6.07 0.08
N LYS A 370 -14.48 7.33 -0.10
CA LYS A 370 -15.30 8.04 0.90
C LYS A 370 -16.71 7.44 1.01
N ILE A 371 -17.32 7.08 -0.11
CA ILE A 371 -18.70 6.54 -0.12
C ILE A 371 -18.69 5.14 0.52
N THR A 372 -17.78 4.25 0.09
CA THR A 372 -17.69 2.89 0.65
C THR A 372 -17.41 2.93 2.15
N TYR A 373 -16.47 3.76 2.59
CA TYR A 373 -16.17 3.96 4.00
C TYR A 373 -17.38 4.47 4.79
N SER A 374 -18.11 5.44 4.27
CA SER A 374 -19.32 5.97 4.91
C SER A 374 -20.39 4.90 5.04
N CYS A 375 -20.68 4.15 3.98
CA CYS A 375 -21.69 3.08 3.99
C CYS A 375 -21.38 1.97 4.98
N ILE A 376 -20.09 1.65 5.18
CA ILE A 376 -19.66 0.59 6.10
C ILE A 376 -19.69 1.06 7.55
N ASN A 377 -19.26 2.28 7.83
CA ASN A 377 -19.16 2.79 9.21
C ASN A 377 -20.49 3.17 9.86
N HIS A 378 -21.57 3.30 9.11
CA HIS A 378 -22.91 3.49 9.67
C HIS A 378 -23.53 2.20 10.22
N ASN A 379 -22.77 1.09 10.29
CA ASN A 379 -23.24 -0.17 10.83
C ASN A 379 -23.02 -0.22 12.35
N ASP A 380 -24.10 -0.42 13.12
CA ASP A 380 -24.09 -0.53 14.60
C ASP A 380 -23.11 -1.60 15.12
N ALA A 381 -22.90 -2.67 14.36
CA ALA A 381 -21.97 -3.73 14.74
C ALA A 381 -20.51 -3.26 14.64
N VAL A 382 -20.17 -2.41 13.67
CA VAL A 382 -18.84 -1.79 13.54
C VAL A 382 -18.60 -0.87 14.72
N TYR A 383 -19.55 0.02 15.03
CA TYR A 383 -19.46 0.91 16.19
C TYR A 383 -19.28 0.15 17.50
N THR A 384 -20.07 -0.91 17.70
CA THR A 384 -19.95 -1.78 18.89
C THR A 384 -18.58 -2.45 18.99
N TYR A 385 -18.05 -2.92 17.84
CA TYR A 385 -16.72 -3.53 17.78
C TYR A 385 -15.62 -2.53 18.14
N GLU A 386 -15.68 -1.32 17.60
CA GLU A 386 -14.73 -0.24 17.91
C GLU A 386 -14.75 0.12 19.39
N LYS A 387 -15.94 0.29 20.00
CA LYS A 387 -16.07 0.63 21.43
C LYS A 387 -15.57 -0.48 22.35
N LYS A 388 -15.80 -1.73 22.02
CA LYS A 388 -15.20 -2.86 22.74
C LYS A 388 -13.67 -2.85 22.61
N GLY A 389 -13.16 -2.51 21.41
CA GLY A 389 -11.74 -2.39 21.16
C GLY A 389 -11.07 -1.32 22.02
N ASP A 390 -11.68 -0.14 22.16
CA ASP A 390 -11.19 0.94 23.02
C ASP A 390 -11.02 0.45 24.48
N ILE A 391 -12.02 -0.23 25.02
CA ILE A 391 -11.99 -0.78 26.40
C ILE A 391 -10.91 -1.87 26.55
N ILE A 392 -10.79 -2.76 25.58
CA ILE A 392 -9.77 -3.82 25.61
C ILE A 392 -8.36 -3.23 25.60
N LEU A 393 -8.10 -2.25 24.72
CA LEU A 393 -6.78 -1.60 24.65
C LEU A 393 -6.42 -0.90 25.95
N GLU A 394 -7.34 -0.13 26.53
CA GLU A 394 -7.14 0.54 27.79
C GLU A 394 -6.77 -0.44 28.91
N ARG A 395 -7.52 -1.52 29.06
CA ARG A 395 -7.26 -2.55 30.07
C ARG A 395 -5.94 -3.29 29.85
N LEU A 396 -5.57 -3.57 28.60
CA LEU A 396 -4.28 -4.21 28.30
C LEU A 396 -3.12 -3.30 28.63
N VAL A 397 -3.21 -2.02 28.28
CA VAL A 397 -2.16 -1.04 28.60
C VAL A 397 -1.99 -0.88 30.12
N GLU A 398 -3.09 -0.71 30.86
CA GLU A 398 -3.07 -0.69 32.34
C GLU A 398 -2.39 -1.95 32.90
N PHE A 399 -2.79 -3.13 32.43
CA PHE A 399 -2.23 -4.40 32.87
C PHE A 399 -0.71 -4.49 32.64
N TYR A 400 -0.23 -4.11 31.48
CA TYR A 400 1.22 -4.17 31.17
C TYR A 400 2.03 -3.09 31.90
N ARG A 401 1.44 -1.92 32.21
CA ARG A 401 2.07 -0.91 33.06
C ARG A 401 2.34 -1.42 34.46
N ASP A 402 1.37 -2.13 35.01
CA ASP A 402 1.49 -2.72 36.35
C ASP A 402 2.34 -4.00 36.37
N ASN A 403 2.45 -4.70 35.25
CA ASN A 403 3.02 -6.03 35.16
C ASN A 403 3.96 -6.19 33.95
N THR A 404 5.00 -5.42 33.89
CA THR A 404 5.96 -5.42 32.74
C THR A 404 6.62 -6.78 32.46
N LEU A 405 6.71 -7.66 33.48
CA LEU A 405 7.25 -9.02 33.32
C LEU A 405 6.38 -9.92 32.42
N PHE A 406 5.14 -9.57 32.15
CA PHE A 406 4.27 -10.30 31.22
C PHE A 406 4.47 -9.85 29.76
N LEU A 407 5.21 -8.77 29.52
CA LEU A 407 5.63 -8.45 28.14
C LEU A 407 6.50 -9.58 27.58
N PRO A 408 6.38 -9.89 26.29
CA PRO A 408 7.31 -10.77 25.61
C PRO A 408 8.75 -10.29 25.82
N PRO A 409 9.75 -11.20 25.94
CA PRO A 409 11.11 -10.83 26.27
C PRO A 409 11.71 -9.73 25.36
N GLU A 410 11.35 -9.73 24.09
CA GLU A 410 11.82 -8.76 23.09
C GLU A 410 11.30 -7.33 23.32
N TYR A 411 10.23 -7.17 24.10
CA TYR A 411 9.60 -5.87 24.45
C TYR A 411 9.92 -5.42 25.88
N ARG A 412 10.92 -6.03 26.53
CA ARG A 412 11.37 -5.60 27.85
C ARG A 412 12.61 -4.73 27.75
N VAL A 413 12.68 -3.67 28.55
CA VAL A 413 13.77 -2.68 28.51
C VAL A 413 15.16 -3.34 28.63
N GLU A 414 15.30 -4.36 29.48
CA GLU A 414 16.58 -5.05 29.69
C GLU A 414 17.08 -5.83 28.46
N ASN A 415 16.19 -6.17 27.55
CA ASN A 415 16.52 -6.92 26.33
C ASN A 415 16.49 -6.05 25.06
N PHE A 416 16.04 -4.81 25.19
CA PHE A 416 16.00 -3.86 24.09
C PHE A 416 17.32 -3.07 24.06
N ILE A 417 17.91 -2.96 22.87
CA ILE A 417 19.15 -2.17 22.70
C ILE A 417 18.75 -0.70 22.73
N HIS A 418 19.32 0.07 23.65
CA HIS A 418 19.04 1.47 23.85
C HIS A 418 20.32 2.24 24.21
N GLU A 419 20.29 3.57 24.06
CA GLU A 419 21.41 4.42 24.46
C GLU A 419 21.51 4.53 25.99
N ALA A 420 22.72 4.70 26.51
CA ALA A 420 22.99 4.73 27.95
C ALA A 420 22.25 5.86 28.69
N ASN A 421 21.92 6.94 27.98
CA ASN A 421 21.26 8.13 28.54
C ASN A 421 19.75 8.17 28.24
N GLU A 422 19.18 7.16 27.62
CA GLU A 422 17.75 7.11 27.29
C GLU A 422 16.91 6.97 28.58
N ASP A 423 15.80 7.71 28.64
CA ASP A 423 14.85 7.59 29.76
C ASP A 423 14.17 6.21 29.71
N LYS A 424 14.60 5.32 30.60
CA LYS A 424 14.08 3.95 30.71
C LYS A 424 12.58 3.88 30.94
N LYS A 425 12.00 4.86 31.62
CA LYS A 425 10.55 4.91 31.83
C LYS A 425 9.82 5.23 30.53
N MET A 426 10.33 6.18 29.78
CA MET A 426 9.78 6.54 28.46
C MET A 426 9.93 5.38 27.47
N LEU A 427 11.09 4.71 27.45
CA LEU A 427 11.31 3.51 26.64
C LEU A 427 10.33 2.39 27.03
N GLN A 428 10.08 2.15 28.34
CA GLN A 428 9.10 1.14 28.78
C GLN A 428 7.69 1.46 28.26
N GLU A 429 7.22 2.69 28.37
CA GLU A 429 5.93 3.11 27.82
C GLU A 429 5.86 2.85 26.30
N ARG A 430 6.93 3.17 25.57
CA ARG A 430 7.01 2.92 24.13
C ARG A 430 6.95 1.42 23.80
N LEU A 431 7.65 0.58 24.55
CA LEU A 431 7.65 -0.88 24.35
C LEU A 431 6.28 -1.53 24.72
N ILE A 432 5.53 -0.94 25.65
CA ILE A 432 4.15 -1.35 25.91
C ILE A 432 3.24 -1.00 24.72
N CYS A 433 3.51 0.14 24.07
CA CYS A 433 2.76 0.59 22.90
C CYS A 433 3.06 -0.27 21.66
N ASP A 434 4.31 -0.73 21.50
CA ASP A 434 4.78 -1.58 20.39
C ASP A 434 4.13 -2.96 20.40
#